data_89a6650a50846cc6b1c0b98278ca30ae
#
_entry.id   89a6650a50846cc6b1c0b98278ca30ae
#
_cell.length_a   1.000
_cell.length_b   1.000
_cell.length_c   1.000
_cell.angle_alpha   90.00
_cell.angle_beta   90.00
_cell.angle_gamma   90.00
#
_symmetry.space_group_name_H-M   'P 1'
#
loop_
_entity.id
_entity.type
_entity.pdbx_description
1 polymer ?
#
loop_
_entity_poly.entity_id
_entity_poly.type
_entity_poly.pdbx_seq_one_letter_code
_entity_poly.pdbx_strand_id
1 'polypeptide(L)'
;MSDLKPKGTKIKLGKNEYGMRFTINAIDDIQDKFEISIEELTKLFQNSKTRFKNLKYLLALLINEDIDCVKDETGEEIPHVDERYVGRHIDSNNMKDIMETILRAFTNGTPESDEDYPNGESE
;
A
#
# COMPACT_ATOMS: atom_id res chain seq x y z
N MET A 1 1.35 14.98 18.28
CA MET A 1 2.14 14.30 17.35
C MET A 1 1.37 13.75 16.21
N SER A 2 1.93 13.90 15.11
CA SER A 2 1.30 13.41 13.90
C SER A 2 1.43 11.91 13.73
N ASP A 3 2.03 11.25 14.67
CA ASP A 3 2.32 9.83 14.54
C ASP A 3 1.09 8.94 14.54
N LEU A 4 -0.05 9.51 14.88
CA LEU A 4 -1.29 8.74 14.87
C LEU A 4 -1.77 8.43 13.46
N LYS A 5 -1.25 9.14 12.48
CA LYS A 5 -1.62 8.88 11.09
C LYS A 5 -0.72 7.82 10.49
N PRO A 6 -1.25 7.00 9.58
CA PRO A 6 -0.38 6.09 8.85
C PRO A 6 0.69 6.86 8.09
N LYS A 7 1.89 6.35 8.12
CA LYS A 7 2.98 6.97 7.38
C LYS A 7 3.01 6.46 5.97
N GLY A 8 3.23 7.36 5.04
CA GLY A 8 3.40 6.96 3.66
C GLY A 8 4.74 6.28 3.45
N THR A 9 4.76 5.32 2.56
CA THR A 9 5.96 4.64 2.13
C THR A 9 6.17 5.00 0.68
N LYS A 10 7.41 5.28 0.30
CA LYS A 10 7.69 5.72 -1.06
C LYS A 10 8.04 4.56 -1.97
N ILE A 11 7.66 4.70 -3.23
CA ILE A 11 8.02 3.73 -4.24
C ILE A 11 8.31 4.47 -5.53
N LYS A 12 9.29 3.98 -6.28
CA LYS A 12 9.66 4.59 -7.54
C LYS A 12 9.18 3.74 -8.70
N LEU A 13 8.47 4.37 -9.63
CA LEU A 13 7.99 3.72 -10.84
C LEU A 13 8.47 4.55 -12.02
N GLY A 14 9.42 3.99 -12.79
CA GLY A 14 10.03 4.74 -13.87
C GLY A 14 10.75 5.95 -13.33
N LYS A 15 10.41 7.11 -13.80
CA LYS A 15 11.05 8.35 -13.37
C LYS A 15 10.34 9.00 -12.20
N ASN A 16 9.19 8.50 -11.82
CA ASN A 16 8.35 9.16 -10.82
C ASN A 16 8.39 8.42 -9.51
N GLU A 17 8.33 9.16 -8.43
CA GLU A 17 8.24 8.59 -7.09
C GLU A 17 6.86 8.85 -6.55
N TYR A 18 6.26 7.82 -5.96
CA TYR A 18 4.91 7.88 -5.40
C TYR A 18 4.93 7.47 -3.95
N GLY A 19 3.96 7.97 -3.19
CA GLY A 19 3.71 7.42 -1.87
C GLY A 19 2.70 6.29 -1.96
N MET A 20 2.65 5.49 -0.91
CA MET A 20 1.64 4.44 -0.74
C MET A 20 1.11 4.56 0.67
N ARG A 21 -0.20 4.36 0.84
CA ARG A 21 -0.80 4.37 2.18
C ARG A 21 -1.82 3.28 2.34
N PHE A 22 -1.75 2.62 3.48
CA PHE A 22 -2.76 1.65 3.89
C PHE A 22 -3.74 2.37 4.80
N THR A 23 -4.70 3.05 4.20
CA THR A 23 -5.80 3.63 4.97
C THR A 23 -6.80 2.54 5.31
N ILE A 24 -7.72 2.84 6.21
CA ILE A 24 -8.81 1.90 6.50
C ILE A 24 -9.61 1.61 5.24
N ASN A 25 -9.82 2.62 4.40
CA ASN A 25 -10.53 2.40 3.14
C ASN A 25 -9.79 1.43 2.23
N ALA A 26 -8.47 1.57 2.13
CA ALA A 26 -7.68 0.66 1.31
C ALA A 26 -7.75 -0.77 1.85
N ILE A 27 -7.64 -0.92 3.16
CA ILE A 27 -7.73 -2.24 3.79
C ILE A 27 -9.08 -2.86 3.51
N ASP A 28 -10.14 -2.08 3.67
CA ASP A 28 -11.48 -2.57 3.42
C ASP A 28 -11.67 -3.01 1.96
N ASP A 29 -11.15 -2.22 1.03
CA ASP A 29 -11.23 -2.56 -0.38
C ASP A 29 -10.49 -3.86 -0.70
N ILE A 30 -9.33 -4.05 -0.09
CA ILE A 30 -8.54 -5.26 -0.31
C ILE A 30 -9.27 -6.48 0.24
N GLN A 31 -9.78 -6.38 1.44
CA GLN A 31 -10.49 -7.49 2.06
C GLN A 31 -11.74 -7.86 1.27
N ASP A 32 -12.43 -6.85 0.78
CA ASP A 32 -13.64 -7.08 0.01
C ASP A 32 -13.34 -7.74 -1.34
N LYS A 33 -12.34 -7.20 -2.04
CA LYS A 33 -12.02 -7.70 -3.37
C LYS A 33 -11.51 -9.14 -3.35
N PHE A 34 -10.65 -9.46 -2.39
CA PHE A 34 -9.99 -10.76 -2.36
C PHE A 34 -10.61 -11.73 -1.37
N GLU A 35 -11.59 -11.28 -0.61
CA GLU A 35 -12.29 -12.11 0.39
C GLU A 35 -11.30 -12.75 1.35
N ILE A 36 -10.40 -11.93 1.88
CA ILE A 36 -9.38 -12.35 2.85
C ILE A 36 -9.40 -11.39 4.02
N SER A 37 -8.76 -11.78 5.11
CA SER A 37 -8.44 -10.79 6.12
C SER A 37 -7.09 -10.16 5.75
N ILE A 38 -6.86 -8.94 6.21
CA ILE A 38 -5.67 -8.22 5.80
C ILE A 38 -4.38 -8.91 6.29
N GLU A 39 -4.48 -9.69 7.36
CA GLU A 39 -3.33 -10.46 7.83
C GLU A 39 -2.86 -11.49 6.81
N GLU A 40 -3.71 -11.80 5.83
CA GLU A 40 -3.38 -12.77 4.79
C GLU A 40 -2.83 -12.11 3.53
N LEU A 41 -2.41 -10.86 3.63
CA LEU A 41 -1.95 -10.09 2.49
C LEU A 41 -0.88 -10.82 1.67
N THR A 42 0.04 -11.51 2.34
CA THR A 42 1.11 -12.20 1.63
C THR A 42 0.61 -13.29 0.70
N LYS A 43 -0.56 -13.85 0.97
CA LYS A 43 -1.11 -14.89 0.11
C LYS A 43 -1.39 -14.39 -1.29
N LEU A 44 -1.60 -13.09 -1.45
CA LEU A 44 -1.89 -12.50 -2.75
C LEU A 44 -0.69 -12.59 -3.69
N PHE A 45 0.50 -12.78 -3.14
CA PHE A 45 1.73 -12.87 -3.93
C PHE A 45 2.21 -14.30 -4.12
N GLN A 46 1.56 -15.28 -3.50
CA GLN A 46 2.03 -16.64 -3.51
C GLN A 46 1.51 -17.43 -4.71
N ASN A 47 0.41 -17.04 -5.28
CA ASN A 47 -0.15 -17.75 -6.43
C ASN A 47 0.47 -17.19 -7.70
N SER A 48 1.26 -18.03 -8.39
CA SER A 48 1.99 -17.57 -9.57
C SER A 48 1.08 -17.13 -10.71
N LYS A 49 -0.15 -17.61 -10.75
CA LYS A 49 -1.05 -17.25 -11.84
C LYS A 49 -1.68 -15.87 -11.66
N THR A 50 -1.83 -15.43 -10.42
CA THR A 50 -2.52 -14.16 -10.15
C THR A 50 -1.60 -13.13 -9.52
N ARG A 51 -0.35 -13.49 -9.25
CA ARG A 51 0.58 -12.61 -8.54
C ARG A 51 0.71 -11.24 -9.18
N PHE A 52 0.91 -11.20 -10.48
CA PHE A 52 1.10 -9.93 -11.15
C PHE A 52 -0.16 -9.09 -11.16
N LYS A 53 -1.29 -9.75 -11.37
CA LYS A 53 -2.57 -9.06 -11.36
C LYS A 53 -2.85 -8.46 -9.99
N ASN A 54 -2.58 -9.23 -8.95
CA ASN A 54 -2.78 -8.76 -7.58
C ASN A 54 -1.85 -7.61 -7.26
N LEU A 55 -0.60 -7.72 -7.70
CA LEU A 55 0.38 -6.67 -7.44
C LEU A 55 -0.01 -5.35 -8.10
N LYS A 56 -0.47 -5.40 -9.34
CA LYS A 56 -0.90 -4.19 -10.03
C LYS A 56 -2.07 -3.52 -9.31
N TYR A 57 -3.03 -4.33 -8.89
CA TYR A 57 -4.19 -3.79 -8.19
C TYR A 57 -3.76 -3.11 -6.89
N LEU A 58 -2.94 -3.81 -6.11
CA LEU A 58 -2.52 -3.26 -4.81
C LEU A 58 -1.73 -1.98 -4.98
N LEU A 59 -0.79 -1.96 -5.91
CA LEU A 59 0.01 -0.76 -6.13
C LEU A 59 -0.86 0.43 -6.53
N ALA A 60 -1.73 0.23 -7.50
CA ALA A 60 -2.57 1.33 -7.94
C ALA A 60 -3.46 1.83 -6.82
N LEU A 61 -4.04 0.91 -6.07
CA LEU A 61 -4.90 1.27 -4.95
C LEU A 61 -4.15 2.09 -3.91
N LEU A 62 -2.99 1.60 -3.47
CA LEU A 62 -2.25 2.24 -2.40
C LEU A 62 -1.66 3.58 -2.81
N ILE A 63 -1.21 3.68 -4.06
CA ILE A 63 -0.72 4.94 -4.57
C ILE A 63 -1.86 5.96 -4.65
N ASN A 64 -3.01 5.54 -5.17
CA ASN A 64 -4.13 6.46 -5.30
C ASN A 64 -4.67 6.89 -3.93
N GLU A 65 -4.61 5.99 -2.93
CA GLU A 65 -4.97 6.40 -1.57
C GLU A 65 -4.04 7.48 -1.04
N ASP A 66 -2.74 7.32 -1.30
CA ASP A 66 -1.80 8.35 -0.86
C ASP A 66 -2.07 9.67 -1.57
N ILE A 67 -2.35 9.61 -2.86
CA ILE A 67 -2.66 10.81 -3.63
C ILE A 67 -3.86 11.53 -3.04
N ASP A 68 -4.90 10.78 -2.69
CA ASP A 68 -6.10 11.37 -2.12
C ASP A 68 -5.86 11.93 -0.72
N CYS A 69 -5.03 11.26 0.08
CA CYS A 69 -4.66 11.78 1.40
C CYS A 69 -3.89 13.10 1.28
N VAL A 70 -2.96 13.16 0.34
CA VAL A 70 -2.20 14.38 0.12
C VAL A 70 -3.12 15.51 -0.32
N LYS A 71 -4.08 15.19 -1.19
CA LYS A 71 -5.03 16.20 -1.62
C LYS A 71 -5.84 16.73 -0.43
N ASP A 72 -6.28 15.85 0.44
CA ASP A 72 -7.03 16.27 1.61
C ASP A 72 -6.19 17.13 2.55
N GLU A 73 -4.90 16.79 2.67
CA GLU A 73 -4.02 17.47 3.62
C GLU A 73 -3.48 18.79 3.10
N THR A 74 -3.22 18.87 1.80
CA THR A 74 -2.51 20.03 1.24
C THR A 74 -3.27 20.74 0.13
N GLY A 75 -4.30 20.13 -0.43
CA GLY A 75 -4.98 20.67 -1.59
C GLY A 75 -4.29 20.36 -2.91
N GLU A 76 -3.16 19.70 -2.88
CA GLU A 76 -2.42 19.39 -4.09
C GLU A 76 -3.13 18.31 -4.88
N GLU A 77 -3.34 18.55 -6.17
CA GLU A 77 -4.01 17.59 -7.04
C GLU A 77 -2.99 16.88 -7.91
N ILE A 78 -2.91 15.57 -7.73
CA ILE A 78 -2.03 14.70 -8.50
C ILE A 78 -2.92 13.68 -9.20
N PRO A 79 -2.70 13.42 -10.49
CA PRO A 79 -3.54 12.44 -11.18
C PRO A 79 -3.37 11.04 -10.60
N HIS A 80 -4.46 10.30 -10.55
CA HIS A 80 -4.42 8.89 -10.16
C HIS A 80 -3.65 8.08 -11.19
N VAL A 81 -3.12 6.94 -10.75
CA VAL A 81 -2.49 5.98 -11.66
C VAL A 81 -3.44 4.80 -11.86
N ASP A 82 -3.29 4.11 -12.99
CA ASP A 82 -4.09 2.93 -13.23
C ASP A 82 -3.21 1.70 -13.27
N GLU A 83 -3.84 0.52 -13.35
CA GLU A 83 -3.11 -0.73 -13.29
C GLU A 83 -2.21 -0.94 -14.52
N ARG A 84 -2.62 -0.43 -15.67
CA ARG A 84 -1.79 -0.57 -16.86
C ARG A 84 -0.52 0.27 -16.75
N TYR A 85 -0.63 1.46 -16.22
CA TYR A 85 0.56 2.29 -15.97
C TYR A 85 1.51 1.58 -15.01
N VAL A 86 0.96 1.09 -13.91
CA VAL A 86 1.77 0.39 -12.91
C VAL A 86 2.43 -0.83 -13.55
N GLY A 87 1.67 -1.59 -14.33
CA GLY A 87 2.20 -2.81 -14.94
C GLY A 87 3.34 -2.56 -15.91
N ARG A 88 3.36 -1.39 -16.53
CA ARG A 88 4.47 -1.07 -17.43
C ARG A 88 5.78 -0.84 -16.69
N HIS A 89 5.72 -0.61 -15.40
CA HIS A 89 6.91 -0.30 -14.60
C HIS A 89 7.30 -1.40 -13.63
N ILE A 90 6.65 -2.56 -13.72
CA ILE A 90 7.01 -3.72 -12.92
C ILE A 90 7.65 -4.76 -13.84
N ASP A 91 8.81 -5.26 -13.45
CA ASP A 91 9.48 -6.31 -14.21
C ASP A 91 10.11 -7.29 -13.22
N SER A 92 10.79 -8.30 -13.77
CA SER A 92 11.38 -9.34 -12.92
C SER A 92 12.48 -8.79 -12.02
N ASN A 93 13.08 -7.66 -12.37
CA ASN A 93 14.16 -7.09 -11.57
C ASN A 93 13.66 -6.33 -10.36
N ASN A 94 12.49 -5.70 -10.44
CA ASN A 94 12.02 -4.87 -9.34
C ASN A 94 10.82 -5.46 -8.59
N MET A 95 10.27 -6.57 -9.08
CA MET A 95 9.03 -7.10 -8.50
C MET A 95 9.18 -7.48 -7.04
N LYS A 96 10.30 -8.11 -6.68
CA LYS A 96 10.50 -8.52 -5.30
C LYS A 96 10.59 -7.33 -4.38
N ASP A 97 11.33 -6.31 -4.79
CA ASP A 97 11.46 -5.10 -3.99
C ASP A 97 10.11 -4.41 -3.82
N ILE A 98 9.31 -4.41 -4.87
CA ILE A 98 7.99 -3.79 -4.80
C ILE A 98 7.11 -4.54 -3.81
N MET A 99 7.11 -5.87 -3.88
CA MET A 99 6.30 -6.66 -2.95
C MET A 99 6.73 -6.43 -1.51
N GLU A 100 8.04 -6.39 -1.28
CA GLU A 100 8.56 -6.14 0.07
C GLU A 100 8.20 -4.74 0.55
N THR A 101 8.21 -3.78 -0.37
CA THR A 101 7.84 -2.41 0.00
C THR A 101 6.38 -2.32 0.39
N ILE A 102 5.51 -3.04 -0.33
CA ILE A 102 4.10 -3.07 0.04
C ILE A 102 3.92 -3.66 1.43
N LEU A 103 4.59 -4.78 1.71
CA LEU A 103 4.46 -5.40 3.03
C LEU A 103 5.01 -4.51 4.13
N ARG A 104 6.08 -3.79 3.85
CA ARG A 104 6.63 -2.85 4.81
C ARG A 104 5.67 -1.68 5.04
N ALA A 105 5.03 -1.23 3.98
CA ALA A 105 4.05 -0.15 4.10
C ALA A 105 2.89 -0.58 4.99
N PHE A 106 2.45 -1.83 4.84
CA PHE A 106 1.40 -2.35 5.70
C PHE A 106 1.84 -2.36 7.16
N THR A 107 3.04 -2.89 7.41
CA THR A 107 3.55 -2.99 8.78
C THR A 107 3.72 -1.61 9.41
N ASN A 108 4.24 -0.66 8.65
CA ASN A 108 4.58 0.67 9.20
C ASN A 108 3.39 1.59 9.24
N GLY A 109 2.43 1.40 8.36
CA GLY A 109 1.38 2.38 8.16
C GLY A 109 0.05 2.06 8.79
N THR A 110 -0.14 0.84 9.31
CA THR A 110 -1.44 0.48 9.87
C THR A 110 -1.58 1.03 11.28
N PRO A 111 -2.78 1.47 11.64
CA PRO A 111 -2.98 2.02 12.97
C PRO A 111 -2.65 1.05 14.09
N GLU A 112 -2.87 -0.25 13.89
CA GLU A 112 -2.61 -1.20 14.94
C GLU A 112 -1.14 -1.34 15.27
N SER A 113 -0.29 -0.96 14.38
CA SER A 113 1.14 -1.14 14.63
C SER A 113 1.64 -0.29 15.76
N ASP A 114 0.84 0.63 16.19
CA ASP A 114 1.23 1.47 17.29
C ASP A 114 1.09 0.84 18.64
N GLU A 115 0.64 -0.09 18.79
CA GLU A 115 0.40 -0.61 19.99
C GLU A 115 1.27 -1.23 20.72
N ASP A 116 1.51 -0.90 20.59
CA ASP A 116 2.16 -1.22 21.13
C ASP A 116 2.44 -0.96 21.90
N TYR A 117 1.65 -0.80 22.08
CA TYR A 117 1.73 -0.55 22.73
C TYR A 117 2.13 -0.46 23.47
N PRO A 118 2.12 -0.28 23.75
CA PRO A 118 2.39 -0.22 24.61
C PRO A 118 2.27 -0.43 25.17
N ASN A 119 1.84 -0.46 25.37
CA ASN A 119 1.78 -0.79 25.75
C ASN A 119 1.72 -1.04 26.08
N GLY A 120 1.56 -1.04 26.27
CA GLY A 120 1.50 -1.36 26.39
C GLY A 120 1.28 -1.55 26.73
N GLU A 121 1.01 -1.31 26.96
CA GLU A 121 0.83 -1.58 27.00
C GLU A 121 0.77 -1.92 27.07
N SER A 122 0.65 -1.86 27.49
CA SER A 122 0.61 -2.26 27.42
C SER A 122 0.53 -2.60 27.55
N GLU A 123 0.48 -2.44 27.99
CA GLU A 123 0.46 -2.78 27.97
C GLU A 123 0.44 -3.10 27.93
#